data_5300f75b0dd8e8ad79327097bf3bb044
#
_entry.id   5300f75b0dd8e8ad79327097bf3bb044
#
_cell.length_a   1.000
_cell.length_b   1.000
_cell.length_c   1.000
_cell.angle_alpha   90.00
_cell.angle_beta   90.00
_cell.angle_gamma   90.00
#
_symmetry.space_group_name_H-M   'P 1'
#
loop_
_entity.id
_entity.type
_entity.pdbx_description
1 polymer ?
#
loop_
_entity_poly.entity_id
_entity_poly.type
_entity_poly.pdbx_seq_one_letter_code
_entity_poly.pdbx_strand_id
1 'polypeptide(L)'
;MDDDELVSAVAGGDDGALRELFTRHAPWIAARLRAVLPAPDVEDVLQETFVAVWRGAAGYRSAGVGGWLWGIARRQAALWLRRRGQPELLLPALVAALEGRSVDPTEAALSRAQLADAVAALGPEGSPQRETWRLMYVEDRTVAEVAELMGVPAGTVKSRAFHVRRLMRAALGRDEPVREGGGR
;
A
#
# COMPACT_ATOMS: atom_id res chain seq x y z
N MET A 1 3.80 -9.14 -24.02
CA MET A 1 3.32 -7.88 -23.45
C MET A 1 3.90 -7.76 -22.06
N ASP A 2 4.55 -6.65 -21.74
CA ASP A 2 4.96 -6.32 -20.39
C ASP A 2 3.77 -5.77 -19.57
N ASP A 3 3.99 -5.53 -18.29
CA ASP A 3 2.88 -5.12 -17.41
C ASP A 3 2.38 -3.69 -17.70
N ASP A 4 3.25 -2.78 -18.14
CA ASP A 4 2.86 -1.42 -18.53
C ASP A 4 2.02 -1.43 -19.82
N GLU A 5 2.38 -2.27 -20.79
CA GLU A 5 1.59 -2.51 -22.01
C GLU A 5 0.23 -3.12 -21.69
N LEU A 6 0.17 -4.08 -20.75
CA LEU A 6 -1.09 -4.66 -20.29
C LEU A 6 -2.00 -3.61 -19.65
N VAL A 7 -1.48 -2.76 -18.76
CA VAL A 7 -2.29 -1.68 -18.18
C VAL A 7 -2.79 -0.70 -19.22
N SER A 8 -1.95 -0.39 -20.23
CA SER A 8 -2.36 0.47 -21.37
C SER A 8 -3.48 -0.17 -22.19
N ALA A 9 -3.41 -1.48 -22.45
CA ALA A 9 -4.45 -2.22 -23.16
C ALA A 9 -5.76 -2.27 -22.34
N VAL A 10 -5.67 -2.48 -21.01
CA VAL A 10 -6.83 -2.40 -20.09
C VAL A 10 -7.47 -1.01 -20.15
N ALA A 11 -6.67 0.06 -20.20
CA ALA A 11 -7.19 1.42 -20.35
C ALA A 11 -7.92 1.62 -21.68
N GLY A 12 -7.57 0.85 -22.70
CA GLY A 12 -8.26 0.77 -24.00
C GLY A 12 -9.50 -0.15 -24.02
N GLY A 13 -9.81 -0.83 -22.91
CA GLY A 13 -10.97 -1.72 -22.80
C GLY A 13 -10.68 -3.18 -23.19
N ASP A 14 -9.44 -3.63 -23.12
CA ASP A 14 -9.06 -5.02 -23.41
C ASP A 14 -9.24 -5.94 -22.18
N ASP A 15 -10.30 -6.74 -22.20
CA ASP A 15 -10.60 -7.75 -21.17
C ASP A 15 -9.54 -8.85 -21.09
N GLY A 16 -8.89 -9.17 -22.20
CA GLY A 16 -7.82 -10.17 -22.26
C GLY A 16 -6.59 -9.70 -21.47
N ALA A 17 -6.23 -8.43 -21.64
CA ALA A 17 -5.14 -7.80 -20.89
C ALA A 17 -5.42 -7.75 -19.38
N LEU A 18 -6.69 -7.46 -18.98
CA LEU A 18 -7.07 -7.53 -17.56
C LEU A 18 -6.94 -8.95 -17.01
N ARG A 19 -7.36 -9.96 -17.76
CA ARG A 19 -7.26 -11.37 -17.37
C ARG A 19 -5.79 -11.79 -17.20
N GLU A 20 -4.92 -11.32 -18.08
CA GLU A 20 -3.48 -11.59 -17.99
C GLU A 20 -2.86 -10.92 -16.76
N LEU A 21 -3.18 -9.65 -16.49
CA LEU A 21 -2.77 -8.95 -15.25
C LEU A 21 -3.26 -9.68 -14.00
N PHE A 22 -4.51 -10.15 -14.02
CA PHE A 22 -5.06 -10.93 -12.92
C PHE A 22 -4.24 -12.21 -12.72
N THR A 23 -3.99 -12.98 -13.77
CA THR A 23 -3.25 -14.24 -13.69
C THR A 23 -1.84 -14.04 -13.11
N ARG A 24 -1.16 -12.97 -13.51
CA ARG A 24 0.20 -12.66 -13.03
C ARG A 24 0.24 -12.16 -11.60
N HIS A 25 -0.71 -11.31 -11.23
CA HIS A 25 -0.59 -10.53 -10.00
C HIS A 25 -1.51 -11.00 -8.87
N ALA A 26 -2.63 -11.66 -9.14
CA ALA A 26 -3.57 -12.10 -8.13
C ALA A 26 -2.95 -13.02 -7.06
N PRO A 27 -2.07 -13.99 -7.39
CA PRO A 27 -1.51 -14.88 -6.38
C PRO A 27 -0.73 -14.16 -5.29
N TRP A 28 0.14 -13.22 -5.66
CA TRP A 28 0.95 -12.49 -4.68
C TRP A 28 0.15 -11.41 -3.94
N ILE A 29 -0.85 -10.78 -4.59
CA ILE A 29 -1.76 -9.84 -3.93
C ILE A 29 -2.59 -10.60 -2.90
N ALA A 30 -3.17 -11.74 -3.26
CA ALA A 30 -3.94 -12.57 -2.35
C ALA A 30 -3.09 -13.05 -1.15
N ALA A 31 -1.84 -13.44 -1.38
CA ALA A 31 -0.92 -13.82 -0.31
C ALA A 31 -0.72 -12.68 0.72
N ARG A 32 -0.58 -11.44 0.24
CA ARG A 32 -0.47 -10.26 1.11
C ARG A 32 -1.78 -9.92 1.81
N LEU A 33 -2.92 -10.04 1.12
CA LEU A 33 -4.23 -9.78 1.71
C LEU A 33 -4.55 -10.76 2.85
N ARG A 34 -4.11 -12.02 2.76
CA ARG A 34 -4.28 -13.02 3.84
C ARG A 34 -3.60 -12.64 5.15
N ALA A 35 -2.62 -11.75 5.11
CA ALA A 35 -2.00 -11.24 6.33
C ALA A 35 -2.93 -10.32 7.15
N VAL A 36 -4.02 -9.82 6.55
CA VAL A 36 -4.89 -8.80 7.15
C VAL A 36 -6.37 -9.11 7.06
N LEU A 37 -6.76 -9.96 6.15
CA LEU A 37 -8.15 -10.33 5.95
C LEU A 37 -8.36 -11.80 6.30
N PRO A 38 -9.51 -12.15 6.90
CA PRO A 38 -9.95 -13.53 6.97
C PRO A 38 -9.97 -14.17 5.57
N ALA A 39 -9.60 -15.44 5.49
CA ALA A 39 -9.48 -16.14 4.22
C ALA A 39 -10.73 -16.02 3.30
N PRO A 40 -11.97 -16.09 3.81
CA PRO A 40 -13.17 -15.91 2.99
C PRO A 40 -13.27 -14.53 2.33
N ASP A 41 -12.72 -13.49 2.97
CA ASP A 41 -12.85 -12.11 2.52
C ASP A 41 -11.80 -11.72 1.47
N VAL A 42 -10.72 -12.50 1.36
CA VAL A 42 -9.60 -12.22 0.45
C VAL A 42 -10.05 -12.23 -1.01
N GLU A 43 -10.91 -13.17 -1.39
CA GLU A 43 -11.38 -13.30 -2.77
C GLU A 43 -12.24 -12.11 -3.17
N ASP A 44 -13.15 -11.68 -2.32
CA ASP A 44 -14.02 -10.53 -2.56
C ASP A 44 -13.18 -9.24 -2.72
N VAL A 45 -12.23 -9.03 -1.82
CA VAL A 45 -11.34 -7.86 -1.90
C VAL A 45 -10.43 -7.91 -3.12
N LEU A 46 -9.99 -9.10 -3.53
CA LEU A 46 -9.22 -9.28 -4.75
C LEU A 46 -10.04 -8.94 -6.00
N GLN A 47 -11.30 -9.37 -6.06
CA GLN A 47 -12.21 -9.02 -7.15
C GLN A 47 -12.44 -7.50 -7.22
N GLU A 48 -12.77 -6.86 -6.09
CA GLU A 48 -12.92 -5.41 -6.01
C GLU A 48 -11.65 -4.66 -6.43
N THR A 49 -10.48 -5.23 -6.13
CA THR A 49 -9.19 -4.69 -6.56
C THR A 49 -9.10 -4.64 -8.08
N PHE A 50 -9.41 -5.73 -8.77
CA PHE A 50 -9.31 -5.78 -10.23
C PHE A 50 -10.43 -5.01 -10.94
N VAL A 51 -11.60 -4.87 -10.34
CA VAL A 51 -12.64 -3.92 -10.78
C VAL A 51 -12.12 -2.47 -10.70
N ALA A 52 -11.43 -2.13 -9.62
CA ALA A 52 -10.83 -0.81 -9.47
C ALA A 52 -9.64 -0.59 -10.43
N VAL A 53 -8.85 -1.63 -10.72
CA VAL A 53 -7.81 -1.62 -11.76
C VAL A 53 -8.42 -1.29 -13.11
N TRP A 54 -9.48 -1.99 -13.51
CA TRP A 54 -10.19 -1.74 -14.76
C TRP A 54 -10.64 -0.28 -14.90
N ARG A 55 -11.28 0.25 -13.85
CA ARG A 55 -11.78 1.64 -13.84
C ARG A 55 -10.66 2.68 -13.78
N GLY A 56 -9.53 2.33 -13.17
CA GLY A 56 -8.42 3.25 -12.89
C GLY A 56 -7.27 3.19 -13.88
N ALA A 57 -7.25 2.24 -14.83
CA ALA A 57 -6.13 2.00 -15.74
C ALA A 57 -5.73 3.23 -16.54
N ALA A 58 -6.69 4.03 -17.03
CA ALA A 58 -6.45 5.27 -17.76
C ALA A 58 -5.70 6.33 -16.92
N GLY A 59 -5.75 6.24 -15.59
CA GLY A 59 -5.05 7.13 -14.65
C GLY A 59 -3.64 6.65 -14.27
N TYR A 60 -3.23 5.48 -14.70
CA TYR A 60 -1.90 4.94 -14.42
C TYR A 60 -0.79 5.81 -15.03
N ARG A 61 0.32 5.99 -14.31
CA ARG A 61 1.45 6.85 -14.71
C ARG A 61 2.77 6.14 -14.50
N SER A 62 2.98 5.03 -15.17
CA SER A 62 4.28 4.30 -15.28
C SER A 62 5.22 4.44 -14.04
N ALA A 63 4.71 4.06 -12.87
CA ALA A 63 5.46 4.13 -11.59
C ALA A 63 5.74 2.73 -11.03
N GLY A 64 5.66 1.70 -11.86
CA GLY A 64 5.75 0.30 -11.49
C GLY A 64 4.38 -0.33 -11.18
N VAL A 65 3.94 -1.21 -12.06
CA VAL A 65 2.60 -1.83 -12.03
C VAL A 65 2.34 -2.55 -10.71
N GLY A 66 3.31 -3.32 -10.20
CA GLY A 66 3.15 -4.02 -8.92
C GLY A 66 2.86 -3.09 -7.74
N GLY A 67 3.57 -1.96 -7.66
CA GLY A 67 3.33 -0.96 -6.61
C GLY A 67 1.97 -0.28 -6.74
N TRP A 68 1.53 -0.01 -7.96
CA TRP A 68 0.23 0.57 -8.25
C TRP A 68 -0.92 -0.40 -7.91
N LEU A 69 -0.82 -1.66 -8.35
CA LEU A 69 -1.80 -2.71 -8.03
C LEU A 69 -1.91 -2.92 -6.53
N TRP A 70 -0.78 -2.98 -5.82
CA TRP A 70 -0.79 -3.10 -4.36
C TRP A 70 -1.43 -1.89 -3.68
N GLY A 71 -1.20 -0.68 -4.18
CA GLY A 71 -1.87 0.53 -3.67
C GLY A 71 -3.38 0.43 -3.76
N ILE A 72 -3.91 -0.11 -4.87
CA ILE A 72 -5.36 -0.35 -5.07
C ILE A 72 -5.84 -1.45 -4.11
N ALA A 73 -5.16 -2.60 -4.06
CA ALA A 73 -5.54 -3.72 -3.20
C ALA A 73 -5.60 -3.32 -1.72
N ARG A 74 -4.59 -2.60 -1.24
CA ARG A 74 -4.55 -2.05 0.10
C ARG A 74 -5.73 -1.12 0.38
N ARG A 75 -6.10 -0.28 -0.59
CA ARG A 75 -7.25 0.61 -0.45
C ARG A 75 -8.56 -0.16 -0.36
N GLN A 76 -8.75 -1.20 -1.16
CA GLN A 76 -9.94 -2.05 -1.09
C GLN A 76 -10.01 -2.81 0.25
N ALA A 77 -8.89 -3.32 0.74
CA ALA A 77 -8.80 -3.94 2.07
C ALA A 77 -9.16 -2.95 3.19
N ALA A 78 -8.68 -1.72 3.10
CA ALA A 78 -9.01 -0.66 4.05
C ALA A 78 -10.51 -0.35 4.08
N LEU A 79 -11.13 -0.23 2.90
CA LEU A 79 -12.57 0.00 2.78
C LEU A 79 -13.37 -1.17 3.36
N TRP A 80 -12.92 -2.40 3.09
CA TRP A 80 -13.54 -3.62 3.60
C TRP A 80 -13.50 -3.68 5.13
N LEU A 81 -12.33 -3.48 5.73
CA LEU A 81 -12.15 -3.52 7.19
C LEU A 81 -12.91 -2.40 7.90
N ARG A 82 -12.99 -1.19 7.30
CA ARG A 82 -13.83 -0.12 7.84
C ARG A 82 -15.31 -0.47 7.85
N ARG A 83 -15.84 -1.08 6.78
CA ARG A 83 -17.23 -1.53 6.73
C ARG A 83 -17.55 -2.58 7.81
N ARG A 84 -16.54 -3.37 8.21
CA ARG A 84 -16.64 -4.37 9.28
C ARG A 84 -16.30 -3.83 10.68
N GLY A 85 -15.98 -2.56 10.82
CA GLY A 85 -15.62 -1.95 12.11
C GLY A 85 -14.27 -2.43 12.66
N GLN A 86 -13.35 -2.87 11.81
CA GLN A 86 -12.04 -3.44 12.19
C GLN A 86 -10.86 -2.71 11.51
N PRO A 87 -10.82 -1.35 11.52
CA PRO A 87 -9.75 -0.60 10.85
C PRO A 87 -8.36 -0.86 11.43
N GLU A 88 -8.26 -1.30 12.68
CA GLU A 88 -7.02 -1.62 13.37
C GLU A 88 -6.23 -2.77 12.72
N LEU A 89 -6.90 -3.65 11.97
CA LEU A 89 -6.26 -4.75 11.25
C LEU A 89 -5.48 -4.28 10.01
N LEU A 90 -5.67 -3.03 9.59
CA LEU A 90 -4.90 -2.45 8.46
C LEU A 90 -3.43 -2.18 8.80
N LEU A 91 -3.12 -1.91 10.05
CA LEU A 91 -1.77 -1.54 10.49
C LEU A 91 -0.77 -2.71 10.32
N PRO A 92 -1.10 -3.94 10.72
CA PRO A 92 -0.26 -5.12 10.46
C PRO A 92 -0.04 -5.36 8.96
N ALA A 93 -1.08 -5.10 8.13
CA ALA A 93 -0.97 -5.22 6.68
C ALA A 93 0.03 -4.27 6.06
N LEU A 94 0.05 -3.05 6.56
CA LEU A 94 0.98 -2.04 6.06
C LEU A 94 2.43 -2.44 6.36
N VAL A 95 2.67 -2.96 7.56
CA VAL A 95 3.99 -3.47 7.96
C VAL A 95 4.38 -4.66 7.09
N ALA A 96 3.52 -5.66 6.97
CA ALA A 96 3.75 -6.84 6.13
C ALA A 96 3.99 -6.48 4.66
N ALA A 97 3.28 -5.48 4.13
CA ALA A 97 3.45 -4.99 2.77
C ALA A 97 4.76 -4.23 2.56
N LEU A 98 5.19 -3.44 3.55
CA LEU A 98 6.52 -2.82 3.56
C LEU A 98 7.62 -3.88 3.63
N GLU A 99 7.28 -5.04 4.20
CA GLU A 99 8.17 -6.15 4.48
C GLU A 99 8.31 -7.15 3.33
N GLY A 100 7.40 -7.17 2.38
CA GLY A 100 7.41 -8.17 1.32
C GLY A 100 7.24 -9.62 1.82
N ARG A 101 6.77 -9.82 3.06
CA ARG A 101 6.67 -11.13 3.74
C ARG A 101 5.21 -11.55 3.94
N SER A 102 5.00 -12.87 3.97
CA SER A 102 3.79 -13.50 4.49
C SER A 102 3.88 -13.56 6.02
N VAL A 103 2.86 -13.16 6.75
CA VAL A 103 2.88 -13.07 8.22
C VAL A 103 2.18 -14.26 8.84
N ASP A 104 2.88 -14.94 9.75
CA ASP A 104 2.32 -15.92 10.70
C ASP A 104 1.52 -15.16 11.79
N PRO A 105 0.36 -15.66 12.24
CA PRO A 105 -0.45 -15.04 13.30
C PRO A 105 0.31 -14.77 14.61
N THR A 106 1.33 -15.55 14.92
CA THR A 106 2.17 -15.40 16.11
C THR A 106 3.13 -14.20 15.99
N GLU A 107 3.56 -13.87 14.77
CA GLU A 107 4.36 -12.67 14.47
C GLU A 107 3.51 -11.38 14.55
N ALA A 108 2.19 -11.47 14.41
CA ALA A 108 1.31 -10.30 14.41
C ALA A 108 1.31 -9.54 15.77
N ALA A 109 1.59 -10.19 16.88
CA ALA A 109 1.68 -9.54 18.19
C ALA A 109 3.00 -8.79 18.37
N LEU A 110 4.13 -9.36 17.94
CA LEU A 110 5.44 -8.68 17.88
C LEU A 110 5.39 -7.49 16.92
N SER A 111 4.71 -7.64 15.79
CA SER A 111 4.53 -6.59 14.81
C SER A 111 3.77 -5.37 15.34
N ARG A 112 2.86 -5.52 16.32
CA ARG A 112 2.14 -4.38 16.91
C ARG A 112 3.03 -3.50 17.76
N ALA A 113 3.90 -4.08 18.59
CA ALA A 113 4.85 -3.33 19.42
C ALA A 113 5.87 -2.60 18.53
N GLN A 114 6.44 -3.29 17.56
CA GLN A 114 7.38 -2.71 16.59
C GLN A 114 6.72 -1.59 15.75
N LEU A 115 5.44 -1.76 15.40
CA LEU A 115 4.71 -0.72 14.70
C LEU A 115 4.46 0.50 15.58
N ALA A 116 4.13 0.32 16.88
CA ALA A 116 3.96 1.42 17.80
C ALA A 116 5.26 2.24 17.92
N ASP A 117 6.40 1.56 17.99
CA ASP A 117 7.73 2.18 18.01
C ASP A 117 8.03 2.91 16.69
N ALA A 118 7.71 2.29 15.55
CA ALA A 118 7.89 2.91 14.25
C ALA A 118 7.01 4.15 14.06
N VAL A 119 5.77 4.12 14.56
CA VAL A 119 4.88 5.28 14.56
C VAL A 119 5.38 6.38 15.52
N ALA A 120 5.91 6.00 16.67
CA ALA A 120 6.53 6.95 17.59
C ALA A 120 7.75 7.67 16.96
N ALA A 121 8.51 6.97 16.11
CA ALA A 121 9.63 7.54 15.35
C ALA A 121 9.22 8.60 14.33
N LEU A 122 7.93 8.67 13.95
CA LEU A 122 7.39 9.75 13.09
C LEU A 122 7.24 11.09 13.83
N GLY A 123 7.45 11.10 15.14
CA GLY A 123 7.33 12.27 15.99
C GLY A 123 6.06 12.27 16.85
N PRO A 124 5.86 13.33 17.66
CA PRO A 124 4.71 13.45 18.54
C PRO A 124 3.40 13.52 17.76
N GLU A 125 2.28 13.31 18.46
CA GLU A 125 0.95 13.53 17.91
C GLU A 125 0.82 14.94 17.33
N GLY A 126 0.19 15.07 16.15
CA GLY A 126 0.07 16.33 15.43
C GLY A 126 1.31 16.74 14.63
N SER A 127 2.44 16.02 14.71
CA SER A 127 3.58 16.31 13.82
C SER A 127 3.19 16.09 12.35
N PRO A 128 3.72 16.89 11.42
CA PRO A 128 3.36 16.78 10.01
C PRO A 128 3.57 15.40 9.40
N GLN A 129 4.60 14.69 9.84
CA GLN A 129 4.92 13.34 9.39
C GLN A 129 3.90 12.33 9.90
N ARG A 130 3.59 12.38 11.22
CA ARG A 130 2.61 11.48 11.84
C ARG A 130 1.21 11.73 11.31
N GLU A 131 0.84 12.97 11.08
CA GLU A 131 -0.45 13.34 10.51
C GLU A 131 -0.55 12.90 9.04
N THR A 132 0.51 13.09 8.24
CA THR A 132 0.55 12.58 6.87
C THR A 132 0.42 11.06 6.85
N TRP A 133 1.10 10.36 7.77
CA TRP A 133 0.98 8.91 7.91
C TRP A 133 -0.46 8.51 8.27
N ARG A 134 -1.05 9.15 9.27
CA ARG A 134 -2.43 8.85 9.72
C ARG A 134 -3.42 9.01 8.58
N LEU A 135 -3.41 10.15 7.91
CA LEU A 135 -4.34 10.44 6.82
C LEU A 135 -4.16 9.50 5.63
N MET A 136 -2.92 9.24 5.21
CA MET A 136 -2.66 8.40 4.02
C MET A 136 -2.80 6.91 4.27
N TYR A 137 -2.37 6.43 5.45
CA TYR A 137 -2.21 5.00 5.68
C TYR A 137 -3.24 4.41 6.65
N VAL A 138 -3.78 5.19 7.58
CA VAL A 138 -4.85 4.76 8.49
C VAL A 138 -6.23 5.15 7.93
N GLU A 139 -6.38 6.39 7.47
CA GLU A 139 -7.64 6.88 6.90
C GLU A 139 -7.77 6.68 5.40
N ASP A 140 -6.70 6.22 4.74
CA ASP A 140 -6.65 5.92 3.31
C ASP A 140 -7.07 7.10 2.41
N ARG A 141 -6.64 8.30 2.79
CA ARG A 141 -6.87 9.50 1.99
C ARG A 141 -5.92 9.56 0.81
N THR A 142 -6.39 10.09 -0.29
CA THR A 142 -5.55 10.38 -1.45
C THR A 142 -4.60 11.54 -1.16
N VAL A 143 -3.52 11.66 -1.94
CA VAL A 143 -2.59 12.81 -1.83
C VAL A 143 -3.33 14.15 -1.97
N ALA A 144 -4.34 14.23 -2.83
CA ALA A 144 -5.13 15.45 -3.04
C ALA A 144 -5.95 15.81 -1.78
N GLU A 145 -6.67 14.83 -1.20
CA GLU A 145 -7.43 15.02 0.03
C GLU A 145 -6.53 15.41 1.21
N VAL A 146 -5.35 14.76 1.33
CA VAL A 146 -4.38 15.10 2.39
C VAL A 146 -3.83 16.52 2.20
N ALA A 147 -3.55 16.92 0.96
CA ALA A 147 -3.10 18.27 0.65
C ALA A 147 -4.13 19.33 1.06
N GLU A 148 -5.40 19.07 0.78
CA GLU A 148 -6.53 19.92 1.18
C GLU A 148 -6.71 19.96 2.70
N LEU A 149 -6.77 18.80 3.36
CA LEU A 149 -6.95 18.69 4.82
C LEU A 149 -5.81 19.35 5.61
N MET A 150 -4.58 19.22 5.14
CA MET A 150 -3.40 19.78 5.81
C MET A 150 -3.07 21.23 5.35
N GLY A 151 -3.75 21.74 4.34
CA GLY A 151 -3.48 23.08 3.79
C GLY A 151 -2.09 23.22 3.16
N VAL A 152 -1.57 22.16 2.53
CA VAL A 152 -0.22 22.12 1.93
C VAL A 152 -0.28 21.65 0.47
N PRO A 153 0.71 22.04 -0.37
CA PRO A 153 0.77 21.55 -1.75
C PRO A 153 0.89 20.02 -1.83
N ALA A 154 0.30 19.41 -2.84
CA ALA A 154 0.37 17.95 -3.08
C ALA A 154 1.82 17.42 -3.18
N GLY A 155 2.76 18.24 -3.71
CA GLY A 155 4.19 17.94 -3.71
C GLY A 155 4.77 17.78 -2.30
N THR A 156 4.32 18.61 -1.35
CA THR A 156 4.71 18.52 0.06
C THR A 156 4.20 17.23 0.69
N VAL A 157 2.97 16.83 0.39
CA VAL A 157 2.41 15.55 0.86
C VAL A 157 3.23 14.37 0.33
N LYS A 158 3.59 14.38 -0.97
CA LYS A 158 4.42 13.33 -1.59
C LYS A 158 5.78 13.21 -0.93
N SER A 159 6.46 14.34 -0.67
CA SER A 159 7.77 14.36 0.01
C SER A 159 7.68 13.88 1.46
N ARG A 160 6.65 14.31 2.20
CA ARG A 160 6.37 13.82 3.57
C ARG A 160 6.08 12.32 3.57
N ALA A 161 5.27 11.82 2.66
CA ALA A 161 4.99 10.39 2.54
C ALA A 161 6.25 9.57 2.22
N PHE A 162 7.17 10.12 1.42
CA PHE A 162 8.48 9.51 1.19
C PHE A 162 9.30 9.43 2.49
N HIS A 163 9.38 10.53 3.25
CA HIS A 163 10.08 10.56 4.54
C HIS A 163 9.46 9.61 5.56
N VAL A 164 8.14 9.57 5.66
CA VAL A 164 7.40 8.63 6.51
C VAL A 164 7.81 7.20 6.22
N ARG A 165 7.80 6.79 4.94
CA ARG A 165 8.21 5.43 4.55
C ARG A 165 9.67 5.13 4.94
N ARG A 166 10.57 6.10 4.77
CA ARG A 166 11.98 5.96 5.14
C ARG A 166 12.16 5.79 6.65
N LEU A 167 11.52 6.65 7.44
CA LEU A 167 11.58 6.58 8.91
C LEU A 167 11.00 5.26 9.44
N MET A 168 9.87 4.81 8.90
CA MET A 168 9.27 3.55 9.30
C MET A 168 10.14 2.34 8.95
N ARG A 169 10.78 2.34 7.76
CA ARG A 169 11.72 1.27 7.41
C ARG A 169 12.92 1.23 8.35
N ALA A 170 13.50 2.38 8.66
CA ALA A 170 14.62 2.49 9.60
C ALA A 170 14.23 1.99 10.99
N ALA A 171 13.07 2.42 11.52
CA ALA A 171 12.57 2.00 12.83
C ALA A 171 12.24 0.50 12.90
N LEU A 172 11.88 -0.12 11.78
CA LEU A 172 11.62 -1.55 11.67
C LEU A 172 12.92 -2.38 11.44
N GLY A 173 14.09 -1.76 11.53
CA GLY A 173 15.39 -2.43 11.41
C GLY A 173 15.76 -2.83 9.99
N ARG A 174 15.33 -2.07 8.97
CA ARG A 174 15.42 -2.43 7.55
C ARG A 174 16.13 -1.42 6.66
N ASP A 175 17.08 -0.70 7.19
CA ASP A 175 18.12 -0.09 6.39
C ASP A 175 19.08 -1.18 5.89
N GLU A 176 18.76 -1.84 4.80
CA GLU A 176 19.81 -2.36 3.94
C GLU A 176 20.52 -1.13 3.37
N PRO A 177 21.86 -1.03 3.57
CA PRO A 177 22.61 0.03 2.92
C PRO A 177 22.43 -0.14 1.40
N VAL A 178 21.90 0.91 0.76
CA VAL A 178 22.01 1.06 -0.69
C VAL A 178 23.47 0.82 -1.01
N ARG A 179 23.81 -0.29 -1.64
CA ARG A 179 25.14 -0.52 -2.22
C ARG A 179 25.29 0.56 -3.29
N GLU A 180 25.98 1.63 -2.93
CA GLU A 180 26.58 2.51 -3.92
C GLU A 180 27.48 1.62 -4.80
N GLY A 181 26.97 1.33 -6.00
CA GLY A 181 27.74 0.71 -7.06
C GLY A 181 28.90 1.62 -7.38
N GLY A 182 30.08 1.31 -6.80
CA GLY A 182 31.32 1.95 -7.13
C GLY A 182 31.60 1.74 -8.61
N GLY A 183 31.49 2.82 -9.38
CA GLY A 183 32.06 2.91 -10.70
C GLY A 183 33.56 2.87 -10.62
N ARG A 184 34.15 2.00 -11.40
CA ARG A 184 35.51 2.13 -11.99
C ARG A 184 35.40 1.93 -13.47
#